data_fdf98b16197e26fa01981f416354295b
#
_entry.id   fdf98b16197e26fa01981f416354295b
#
_cell.length_a   1.000
_cell.length_b   1.000
_cell.length_c   1.000
_cell.angle_alpha   90.00
_cell.angle_beta   90.00
_cell.angle_gamma   90.00
#
_symmetry.space_group_name_H-M   'P 1'
#
loop_
_entity.id
_entity.type
_entity.pdbx_description
1 polymer ?
#
loop_
_entity_poly.entity_id
_entity_poly.type
_entity_poly.pdbx_seq_one_letter_code
_entity_poly.pdbx_strand_id
1 'polypeptide(L)'
;MRIRPFTDSDLQTLIDLTIETFRPFYEHYVHPLLGDEVFQHQHGQWEQDYRDDVPTLHDPIAGRRVAVAEVGDAIAGYVAWRPSGKPNSGEVYILAVSSSHRRQDVGRQLCLHAIDQMRADGVRFVGIGTGDDAFHAAARALYESLGFTKIPIAGYLKKV
;
A
#
# COMPACT_ATOMS: atom_id res chain seq x y z
N MET A 1 15.83 13.05 -1.13
CA MET A 1 14.68 12.25 -1.60
C MET A 1 13.86 13.11 -2.57
N ARG A 2 13.46 12.53 -3.68
CA ARG A 2 12.61 13.16 -4.70
C ARG A 2 11.37 12.29 -4.93
N ILE A 3 10.18 12.89 -4.99
CA ILE A 3 8.95 12.19 -5.39
C ILE A 3 8.63 12.57 -6.82
N ARG A 4 8.35 11.59 -7.67
CA ARG A 4 7.99 11.78 -9.08
C ARG A 4 6.86 10.84 -9.51
N PRO A 5 6.16 11.13 -10.60
CA PRO A 5 5.23 10.20 -11.21
C PRO A 5 5.91 8.88 -11.59
N PHE A 6 5.12 7.81 -11.57
CA PHE A 6 5.50 6.50 -12.11
C PHE A 6 5.79 6.57 -13.60
N THR A 7 6.71 5.74 -14.06
CA THR A 7 6.97 5.44 -15.47
C THR A 7 6.99 3.93 -15.68
N ASP A 8 6.73 3.46 -16.90
CA ASP A 8 6.67 2.03 -17.20
C ASP A 8 7.96 1.27 -16.86
N SER A 9 9.11 1.98 -16.93
CA SER A 9 10.42 1.42 -16.54
C SER A 9 10.52 1.10 -15.04
N ASP A 10 9.64 1.64 -14.20
CA ASP A 10 9.64 1.38 -12.76
C ASP A 10 8.90 0.07 -12.41
N LEU A 11 8.04 -0.44 -13.31
CA LEU A 11 7.06 -1.48 -13.01
C LEU A 11 7.68 -2.70 -12.33
N GLN A 12 8.76 -3.24 -12.88
CA GLN A 12 9.37 -4.44 -12.30
C GLN A 12 9.90 -4.18 -10.88
N THR A 13 10.51 -3.00 -10.68
CA THR A 13 11.00 -2.60 -9.36
C THR A 13 9.86 -2.46 -8.34
N LEU A 14 8.70 -1.94 -8.76
CA LEU A 14 7.54 -1.82 -7.87
C LEU A 14 6.96 -3.18 -7.52
N ILE A 15 6.89 -4.13 -8.46
CA ILE A 15 6.46 -5.51 -8.21
C ILE A 15 7.36 -6.15 -7.15
N ASP A 16 8.68 -6.11 -7.38
CA ASP A 16 9.65 -6.75 -6.48
C ASP A 16 9.64 -6.09 -5.09
N LEU A 17 9.58 -4.76 -5.05
CA LEU A 17 9.45 -4.01 -3.79
C LEU A 17 8.19 -4.37 -3.01
N THR A 18 7.06 -4.55 -3.71
CA THR A 18 5.79 -4.91 -3.08
C THR A 18 5.88 -6.30 -2.46
N ILE A 19 6.34 -7.28 -3.23
CA ILE A 19 6.50 -8.66 -2.75
C ILE A 19 7.48 -8.70 -1.56
N GLU A 20 8.64 -8.05 -1.66
CA GLU A 20 9.62 -7.99 -0.57
C GLU A 20 9.02 -7.33 0.68
N THR A 21 8.28 -6.23 0.52
CA THR A 21 7.68 -5.49 1.64
C THR A 21 6.66 -6.31 2.40
N PHE A 22 5.79 -7.06 1.70
CA PHE A 22 4.69 -7.79 2.32
C PHE A 22 4.99 -9.26 2.61
N ARG A 23 6.11 -9.83 2.13
CA ARG A 23 6.51 -11.21 2.42
C ARG A 23 6.50 -11.54 3.92
N PRO A 24 7.09 -10.72 4.83
CA PRO A 24 7.07 -11.03 6.26
C PRO A 24 5.65 -11.06 6.84
N PHE A 25 4.72 -10.27 6.30
CA PHE A 25 3.31 -10.29 6.71
C PHE A 25 2.69 -11.66 6.43
N TYR A 26 2.81 -12.16 5.19
CA TYR A 26 2.24 -13.45 4.82
C TYR A 26 2.92 -14.61 5.53
N GLU A 27 4.25 -14.64 5.59
CA GLU A 27 5.00 -15.76 6.13
C GLU A 27 4.99 -15.83 7.67
N HIS A 28 5.03 -14.68 8.35
CA HIS A 28 5.22 -14.63 9.80
C HIS A 28 3.98 -14.23 10.61
N TYR A 29 2.94 -13.73 9.94
CA TYR A 29 1.70 -13.31 10.62
C TYR A 29 0.48 -14.06 10.10
N VAL A 30 0.23 -14.06 8.80
CA VAL A 30 -0.98 -14.66 8.24
C VAL A 30 -0.90 -16.18 8.26
N HIS A 31 0.21 -16.76 7.76
CA HIS A 31 0.38 -18.20 7.69
C HIS A 31 0.31 -18.88 9.09
N PRO A 32 1.03 -18.42 10.12
CA PRO A 32 0.89 -18.99 11.47
C PRO A 32 -0.49 -18.79 12.08
N LEU A 33 -1.20 -17.70 11.74
CA LEU A 33 -2.55 -17.43 12.23
C LEU A 33 -3.59 -18.38 11.65
N LEU A 34 -3.51 -18.67 10.33
CA LEU A 34 -4.51 -19.45 9.61
C LEU A 34 -4.19 -20.96 9.55
N GLY A 35 -2.92 -21.34 9.67
CA GLY A 35 -2.42 -22.69 9.40
C GLY A 35 -2.38 -23.02 7.91
N ASP A 36 -1.67 -24.11 7.57
CA ASP A 36 -1.29 -24.43 6.19
C ASP A 36 -2.47 -24.50 5.21
N GLU A 37 -3.51 -25.22 5.58
CA GLU A 37 -4.63 -25.47 4.66
C GLU A 37 -5.42 -24.21 4.35
N VAL A 38 -5.75 -23.43 5.39
CA VAL A 38 -6.53 -22.20 5.23
C VAL A 38 -5.67 -21.13 4.55
N PHE A 39 -4.41 -21.04 4.90
CA PHE A 39 -3.46 -20.13 4.25
C PHE A 39 -3.34 -20.43 2.75
N GLN A 40 -3.12 -21.70 2.37
CA GLN A 40 -3.02 -22.09 0.95
C GLN A 40 -4.31 -21.78 0.18
N HIS A 41 -5.47 -21.98 0.79
CA HIS A 41 -6.75 -21.66 0.16
C HIS A 41 -6.96 -20.16 -0.03
N GLN A 42 -6.62 -19.33 0.96
CA GLN A 42 -6.88 -17.91 0.95
C GLN A 42 -5.76 -17.06 0.31
N HIS A 43 -4.51 -17.48 0.49
CA HIS A 43 -3.32 -16.68 0.17
C HIS A 43 -2.21 -17.48 -0.51
N GLY A 44 -2.48 -18.70 -1.00
CA GLY A 44 -1.45 -19.56 -1.59
C GLY A 44 -0.75 -18.96 -2.81
N GLN A 45 -1.36 -17.96 -3.44
CA GLN A 45 -0.82 -17.27 -4.62
C GLN A 45 -0.56 -15.77 -4.39
N TRP A 46 -0.39 -15.34 -3.13
CA TRP A 46 -0.27 -13.93 -2.78
C TRP A 46 0.83 -13.17 -3.55
N GLU A 47 1.95 -13.84 -3.89
CA GLU A 47 2.98 -13.21 -4.73
C GLU A 47 2.50 -12.99 -6.16
N GLN A 48 1.77 -13.97 -6.71
CA GLN A 48 1.20 -13.84 -8.05
C GLN A 48 0.10 -12.78 -8.08
N ASP A 49 -0.71 -12.69 -7.01
CA ASP A 49 -1.73 -11.66 -6.88
C ASP A 49 -1.11 -10.25 -6.97
N TYR A 50 0.06 -10.01 -6.34
CA TYR A 50 0.77 -8.73 -6.51
C TYR A 50 1.38 -8.55 -7.90
N ARG A 51 1.87 -9.63 -8.55
CA ARG A 51 2.38 -9.54 -9.93
C ARG A 51 1.28 -9.14 -10.91
N ASP A 52 0.06 -9.53 -10.63
CA ASP A 52 -1.11 -9.22 -11.45
C ASP A 52 -1.73 -7.86 -11.08
N ASP A 53 -1.72 -7.47 -9.82
CA ASP A 53 -2.35 -6.24 -9.33
C ASP A 53 -1.48 -4.99 -9.57
N VAL A 54 -0.19 -5.05 -9.28
CA VAL A 54 0.72 -3.88 -9.38
C VAL A 54 0.71 -3.25 -10.78
N PRO A 55 0.71 -3.99 -11.90
CA PRO A 55 0.58 -3.40 -13.24
C PRO A 55 -0.70 -2.60 -13.46
N THR A 56 -1.74 -2.85 -12.67
CA THR A 56 -3.04 -2.17 -12.81
C THR A 56 -3.16 -0.88 -11.99
N LEU A 57 -2.18 -0.58 -11.14
CA LEU A 57 -2.23 0.54 -10.21
C LEU A 57 -2.16 1.91 -10.87
N HIS A 58 -1.56 2.00 -12.06
CA HIS A 58 -1.43 3.25 -12.81
C HIS A 58 -2.33 3.23 -14.05
N ASP A 59 -3.45 3.92 -13.97
CA ASP A 59 -4.39 4.14 -15.08
C ASP A 59 -5.00 5.54 -14.91
N PRO A 60 -4.37 6.58 -15.48
CA PRO A 60 -4.83 7.95 -15.33
C PRO A 60 -6.25 8.18 -15.87
N ILE A 61 -6.71 7.41 -16.86
CA ILE A 61 -8.06 7.52 -17.42
C ILE A 61 -9.09 7.07 -16.38
N ALA A 62 -8.79 6.00 -15.63
CA ALA A 62 -9.62 5.53 -14.52
C ALA A 62 -9.34 6.28 -13.20
N GLY A 63 -8.51 7.32 -13.21
CA GLY A 63 -8.15 8.10 -12.01
C GLY A 63 -7.19 7.39 -11.07
N ARG A 64 -6.60 6.26 -11.48
CA ARG A 64 -5.60 5.52 -10.69
C ARG A 64 -4.22 6.09 -10.95
N ARG A 65 -3.50 6.44 -9.91
CA ARG A 65 -2.19 7.10 -10.00
C ARG A 65 -1.17 6.47 -9.07
N VAL A 66 0.09 6.51 -9.50
CA VAL A 66 1.24 6.03 -8.74
C VAL A 66 2.32 7.11 -8.74
N ALA A 67 2.96 7.31 -7.59
CA ALA A 67 4.18 8.10 -7.44
C ALA A 67 5.25 7.29 -6.74
N VAL A 68 6.50 7.50 -7.13
CA VAL A 68 7.68 6.84 -6.56
C VAL A 68 8.55 7.84 -5.82
N ALA A 69 9.16 7.40 -4.73
CA ALA A 69 10.18 8.13 -4.00
C ALA A 69 11.56 7.58 -4.35
N GLU A 70 12.44 8.46 -4.85
CA GLU A 70 13.82 8.16 -5.17
C GLU A 70 14.75 8.71 -4.09
N VAL A 71 15.73 7.90 -3.69
CA VAL A 71 16.86 8.28 -2.83
C VAL A 71 18.14 7.85 -3.53
N GLY A 72 18.94 8.82 -3.98
CA GLY A 72 19.99 8.54 -4.95
C GLY A 72 19.38 8.03 -6.25
N ASP A 73 19.90 6.92 -6.76
CA ASP A 73 19.41 6.25 -7.98
C ASP A 73 18.44 5.08 -7.69
N ALA A 74 18.03 4.90 -6.43
CA ALA A 74 17.17 3.79 -6.02
C ALA A 74 15.75 4.26 -5.73
N ILE A 75 14.75 3.44 -6.09
CA ILE A 75 13.37 3.61 -5.65
C ILE A 75 13.29 3.14 -4.19
N ALA A 76 13.08 4.09 -3.28
CA ALA A 76 12.96 3.84 -1.85
C ALA A 76 11.56 3.42 -1.41
N GLY A 77 10.56 3.71 -2.24
CA GLY A 77 9.15 3.36 -1.99
C GLY A 77 8.23 3.95 -3.04
N TYR A 78 6.96 3.58 -2.93
CA TYR A 78 5.93 4.15 -3.79
C TYR A 78 4.58 4.21 -3.07
N VAL A 79 3.69 5.02 -3.63
CA VAL A 79 2.29 5.14 -3.22
C VAL A 79 1.39 5.03 -4.44
N ALA A 80 0.30 4.27 -4.32
CA ALA A 80 -0.77 4.20 -5.30
C ALA A 80 -2.08 4.70 -4.67
N TRP A 81 -2.84 5.50 -5.42
CA TRP A 81 -4.14 6.01 -4.97
C TRP A 81 -5.14 6.02 -6.11
N ARG A 82 -6.43 6.01 -5.76
CA ARG A 82 -7.54 5.92 -6.70
C ARG A 82 -8.84 6.53 -6.13
N PRO A 83 -9.85 6.81 -6.97
CA PRO A 83 -11.20 7.09 -6.47
C PRO A 83 -11.75 5.91 -5.67
N SER A 84 -12.51 6.19 -4.60
CA SER A 84 -13.06 5.15 -3.72
C SER A 84 -14.48 4.71 -4.07
N GLY A 85 -15.02 5.13 -5.21
CA GLY A 85 -16.38 4.83 -5.63
C GLY A 85 -17.46 5.67 -4.96
N LYS A 86 -17.13 6.53 -3.98
CA LYS A 86 -18.02 7.51 -3.36
C LYS A 86 -17.72 8.91 -3.88
N PRO A 87 -18.72 9.81 -3.99
CA PRO A 87 -18.49 11.19 -4.42
C PRO A 87 -17.42 11.89 -3.56
N ASN A 88 -16.52 12.63 -4.20
CA ASN A 88 -15.46 13.40 -3.56
C ASN A 88 -14.57 12.58 -2.59
N SER A 89 -14.44 11.30 -2.83
CA SER A 89 -13.68 10.39 -1.98
C SER A 89 -12.62 9.64 -2.78
N GLY A 90 -11.46 9.47 -2.17
CA GLY A 90 -10.35 8.68 -2.70
C GLY A 90 -9.77 7.76 -1.63
N GLU A 91 -8.90 6.87 -2.06
CA GLU A 91 -8.18 6.00 -1.14
C GLU A 91 -6.70 5.87 -1.54
N VAL A 92 -5.85 5.81 -0.54
CA VAL A 92 -4.50 5.30 -0.71
C VAL A 92 -4.60 3.77 -0.70
N TYR A 93 -4.32 3.17 -1.85
CA TYR A 93 -4.53 1.74 -2.07
C TYR A 93 -3.31 0.91 -1.66
N ILE A 94 -2.11 1.34 -2.03
CA ILE A 94 -0.84 0.73 -1.60
C ILE A 94 0.13 1.84 -1.19
N LEU A 95 0.83 1.61 -0.09
CA LEU A 95 2.00 2.35 0.35
C LEU A 95 3.08 1.34 0.74
N ALA A 96 4.14 1.26 -0.05
CA ALA A 96 5.25 0.35 0.18
C ALA A 96 6.57 1.11 0.27
N VAL A 97 7.37 0.79 1.29
CA VAL A 97 8.70 1.39 1.52
C VAL A 97 9.70 0.27 1.73
N SER A 98 10.79 0.31 0.96
CA SER A 98 11.92 -0.61 1.06
C SER A 98 12.41 -0.71 2.51
N SER A 99 12.76 -1.90 2.94
CA SER A 99 13.26 -2.17 4.29
C SER A 99 14.46 -1.29 4.67
N SER A 100 15.35 -1.02 3.71
CA SER A 100 16.53 -0.17 3.87
C SER A 100 16.24 1.32 4.02
N HIS A 101 15.02 1.77 3.65
CA HIS A 101 14.63 3.17 3.69
C HIS A 101 13.50 3.47 4.70
N ARG A 102 13.15 2.49 5.54
CA ARG A 102 12.18 2.70 6.62
C ARG A 102 12.72 3.67 7.67
N ARG A 103 11.82 4.35 8.37
CA ARG A 103 12.12 5.36 9.40
C ARG A 103 12.96 6.56 8.90
N GLN A 104 12.95 6.80 7.60
CA GLN A 104 13.57 7.95 6.94
C GLN A 104 12.52 8.90 6.33
N ASP A 105 11.34 8.92 6.90
CA ASP A 105 10.20 9.77 6.49
C ASP A 105 9.63 9.48 5.09
N VAL A 106 10.12 8.45 4.37
CA VAL A 106 9.71 8.13 3.00
C VAL A 106 8.20 7.88 2.90
N GLY A 107 7.66 7.02 3.77
CA GLY A 107 6.24 6.69 3.76
C GLY A 107 5.35 7.89 4.08
N ARG A 108 5.78 8.76 5.00
CA ARG A 108 5.07 10.00 5.33
C ARG A 108 4.98 10.95 4.13
N GLN A 109 6.11 11.19 3.47
CA GLN A 109 6.17 12.09 2.32
C GLN A 109 5.35 11.55 1.14
N LEU A 110 5.40 10.24 0.87
CA LEU A 110 4.58 9.59 -0.15
C LEU A 110 3.08 9.73 0.15
N CYS A 111 2.68 9.48 1.40
CA CYS A 111 1.28 9.59 1.81
C CYS A 111 0.77 11.03 1.70
N LEU A 112 1.55 12.02 2.16
CA LEU A 112 1.22 13.43 2.01
C LEU A 112 1.11 13.83 0.54
N HIS A 113 2.05 13.39 -0.31
CA HIS A 113 1.99 13.65 -1.75
C HIS A 113 0.68 13.13 -2.37
N ALA A 114 0.28 11.88 -2.07
CA ALA A 114 -0.97 11.33 -2.58
C ALA A 114 -2.20 12.10 -2.10
N ILE A 115 -2.23 12.50 -0.82
CA ILE A 115 -3.31 13.32 -0.24
C ILE A 115 -3.40 14.68 -0.94
N ASP A 116 -2.27 15.34 -1.18
CA ASP A 116 -2.23 16.66 -1.84
C ASP A 116 -2.68 16.56 -3.30
N GLN A 117 -2.29 15.51 -4.02
CA GLN A 117 -2.78 15.26 -5.39
C GLN A 117 -4.29 15.02 -5.41
N MET A 118 -4.79 14.16 -4.53
CA MET A 118 -6.23 13.93 -4.39
C MET A 118 -7.00 15.21 -4.03
N ARG A 119 -6.46 16.03 -3.13
CA ARG A 119 -7.05 17.31 -2.75
C ARG A 119 -7.13 18.28 -3.95
N ALA A 120 -6.08 18.34 -4.76
CA ALA A 120 -6.05 19.14 -5.99
C ALA A 120 -7.10 18.67 -7.01
N ASP A 121 -7.40 17.36 -7.05
CA ASP A 121 -8.46 16.78 -7.88
C ASP A 121 -9.88 16.92 -7.26
N GLY A 122 -10.04 17.67 -6.14
CA GLY A 122 -11.34 17.94 -5.50
C GLY A 122 -11.80 16.86 -4.51
N VAL A 123 -10.96 15.88 -4.17
CA VAL A 123 -11.25 14.89 -3.14
C VAL A 123 -11.29 15.56 -1.77
N ARG A 124 -12.31 15.25 -0.97
CA ARG A 124 -12.53 15.78 0.38
C ARG A 124 -12.36 14.74 1.48
N PHE A 125 -12.51 13.47 1.14
CA PHE A 125 -12.42 12.35 2.08
C PHE A 125 -11.43 11.31 1.53
N VAL A 126 -10.39 11.03 2.31
CA VAL A 126 -9.36 10.05 1.94
C VAL A 126 -9.41 8.89 2.90
N GLY A 127 -9.55 7.68 2.35
CA GLY A 127 -9.42 6.44 3.10
C GLY A 127 -8.05 5.79 2.92
N ILE A 128 -7.65 5.00 3.90
CA ILE A 128 -6.48 4.12 3.82
C ILE A 128 -6.76 2.89 4.69
N GLY A 129 -6.47 1.70 4.17
CA GLY A 129 -6.64 0.45 4.90
C GLY A 129 -5.31 -0.12 5.37
N THR A 130 -5.33 -0.81 6.51
CA THR A 130 -4.19 -1.59 7.00
C THR A 130 -4.66 -2.63 8.02
N GLY A 131 -3.82 -3.62 8.31
CA GLY A 131 -4.11 -4.62 9.34
C GLY A 131 -3.98 -4.08 10.77
N ASP A 132 -4.66 -4.73 11.72
CA ASP A 132 -4.52 -4.45 13.16
C ASP A 132 -3.45 -5.32 13.84
N ASP A 133 -2.71 -6.10 13.08
CA ASP A 133 -1.58 -6.93 13.51
C ASP A 133 -0.31 -6.12 13.81
N ALA A 134 0.68 -6.80 14.39
CA ALA A 134 1.94 -6.16 14.78
C ALA A 134 2.80 -5.72 13.58
N PHE A 135 2.70 -6.41 12.44
CA PHE A 135 3.43 -6.02 11.23
C PHE A 135 3.04 -4.62 10.76
N HIS A 136 1.75 -4.29 10.81
CA HIS A 136 1.22 -3.00 10.37
C HIS A 136 1.24 -1.90 11.46
N ALA A 137 1.83 -2.13 12.63
CA ALA A 137 1.85 -1.15 13.71
C ALA A 137 2.48 0.19 13.29
N ALA A 138 3.58 0.16 12.52
CA ALA A 138 4.22 1.37 12.01
C ALA A 138 3.33 2.13 11.01
N ALA A 139 2.59 1.41 10.17
CA ALA A 139 1.64 2.01 9.23
C ALA A 139 0.49 2.71 9.99
N ARG A 140 -0.09 2.05 11.00
CA ARG A 140 -1.12 2.66 11.86
C ARG A 140 -0.63 3.93 12.55
N ALA A 141 0.55 3.89 13.16
CA ALA A 141 1.15 5.05 13.81
C ALA A 141 1.37 6.21 12.82
N LEU A 142 1.81 5.91 11.59
CA LEU A 142 1.94 6.90 10.53
C LEU A 142 0.58 7.54 10.21
N TYR A 143 -0.45 6.75 9.96
CA TYR A 143 -1.77 7.27 9.56
C TYR A 143 -2.41 8.11 10.66
N GLU A 144 -2.35 7.65 11.90
CA GLU A 144 -2.80 8.42 13.06
C GLU A 144 -2.04 9.76 13.21
N SER A 145 -0.72 9.76 12.97
CA SER A 145 0.09 11.00 12.98
C SER A 145 -0.25 11.98 11.85
N LEU A 146 -0.86 11.48 10.78
CA LEU A 146 -1.36 12.28 9.66
C LEU A 146 -2.82 12.73 9.86
N GLY A 147 -3.43 12.42 10.99
CA GLY A 147 -4.79 12.84 11.34
C GLY A 147 -5.89 11.89 10.84
N PHE A 148 -5.55 10.68 10.39
CA PHE A 148 -6.58 9.69 10.09
C PHE A 148 -7.21 9.16 11.37
N THR A 149 -8.52 8.99 11.34
CA THR A 149 -9.28 8.35 12.42
C THR A 149 -9.34 6.85 12.19
N LYS A 150 -8.88 6.05 13.16
CA LYS A 150 -8.98 4.59 13.10
C LYS A 150 -10.45 4.14 13.16
N ILE A 151 -10.86 3.33 12.19
CA ILE A 151 -12.17 2.66 12.16
C ILE A 151 -11.96 1.20 12.58
N PRO A 152 -12.53 0.73 13.71
CA PRO A 152 -12.38 -0.65 14.13
C PRO A 152 -13.19 -1.58 13.22
N ILE A 153 -12.50 -2.51 12.56
CA ILE A 153 -13.11 -3.54 11.71
C ILE A 153 -12.56 -4.89 12.16
N ALA A 154 -13.43 -5.87 12.31
CA ALA A 154 -13.05 -7.25 12.62
C ALA A 154 -13.52 -8.19 11.50
N GLY A 155 -12.63 -9.07 11.05
CA GLY A 155 -12.94 -10.14 10.11
C GLY A 155 -12.86 -11.51 10.79
N TYR A 156 -13.70 -12.46 10.37
CA TYR A 156 -13.73 -13.82 10.88
C TYR A 156 -13.74 -14.81 9.73
N LEU A 157 -12.99 -15.89 9.88
CA LEU A 157 -12.93 -16.99 8.92
C LEU A 157 -13.10 -18.32 9.66
N LYS A 158 -13.89 -19.23 9.09
CA LYS A 158 -14.07 -20.59 9.60
C LYS A 158 -14.03 -21.59 8.45
N LYS A 159 -13.23 -22.65 8.60
CA LYS A 159 -13.36 -23.85 7.78
C LYS A 159 -14.59 -24.64 8.22
N VAL A 160 -15.42 -25.08 7.29
CA VAL A 160 -16.61 -25.91 7.51
C VAL A 160 -16.43 -27.28 6.90
#